data_2801d2a78c4d67ee5b66e58ae273fc9b
#
_entry.id   2801d2a78c4d67ee5b66e58ae273fc9b
#
_cell.length_a   1.000
_cell.length_b   1.000
_cell.length_c   1.000
_cell.angle_alpha   90.00
_cell.angle_beta   90.00
_cell.angle_gamma   90.00
#
_symmetry.space_group_name_H-M   'P 1'
#
loop_
_entity.id
_entity.type
_entity.pdbx_description
1 polymer ?
#
loop_
_entity_poly.entity_id
_entity_poly.type
_entity_poly.pdbx_seq_one_letter_code
_entity_poly.pdbx_strand_id
1 'polypeptide(L)'
;MKKFEVEITETLQRTVTVEAASQEEAERMVDRGWRDGDYVLTDEDYVGVDFKTTGEHELSEKKMLDILLVKPNEHPRNVSIGAELEDLQQAVGGSIGASYPFADDPVAIVYNDDGKLMGLPLNRALRDEDGQMYDAVAGTFLVVGLGEKDFASLTPELAQKYEQLF
;
A
#
# COMPACT_ATOMS: atom_id res chain seq x y z
N MET A 1 -8.85 -4.72 -16.98
CA MET A 1 -7.79 -5.74 -16.74
C MET A 1 -8.11 -6.44 -15.43
N LYS A 2 -7.68 -7.70 -15.26
CA LYS A 2 -7.93 -8.48 -14.05
C LYS A 2 -6.60 -8.94 -13.45
N LYS A 3 -6.55 -9.05 -12.13
CA LYS A 3 -5.44 -9.63 -11.38
C LYS A 3 -5.85 -11.05 -10.98
N PHE A 4 -4.98 -12.01 -11.24
CA PHE A 4 -5.18 -13.39 -10.87
C PHE A 4 -4.15 -13.84 -9.85
N GLU A 5 -4.58 -14.61 -8.88
CA GLU A 5 -3.72 -15.38 -8.00
C GLU A 5 -3.62 -16.78 -8.56
N VAL A 6 -2.41 -17.26 -8.75
CA VAL A 6 -2.15 -18.59 -9.29
C VAL A 6 -1.24 -19.35 -8.32
N GLU A 7 -1.76 -20.46 -7.82
CA GLU A 7 -1.00 -21.40 -7.02
C GLU A 7 -0.15 -22.27 -7.96
N ILE A 8 1.11 -22.48 -7.59
CA ILE A 8 2.05 -23.36 -8.27
C ILE A 8 2.29 -24.54 -7.32
N THR A 9 2.03 -25.75 -7.78
CA THR A 9 2.27 -26.98 -7.02
C THR A 9 3.28 -27.84 -7.76
N GLU A 10 4.45 -28.04 -7.18
CA GLU A 10 5.44 -29.02 -7.66
C GLU A 10 5.25 -30.34 -6.94
N THR A 11 5.33 -31.43 -7.68
CA THR A 11 5.23 -32.80 -7.15
C THR A 11 6.57 -33.49 -7.30
N LEU A 12 7.08 -34.00 -6.19
CA LEU A 12 8.26 -34.86 -6.12
C LEU A 12 7.80 -36.25 -5.73
N GLN A 13 8.31 -37.28 -6.40
CA GLN A 13 7.93 -38.69 -6.15
C GLN A 13 9.14 -39.59 -6.26
N ARG A 14 9.32 -40.45 -5.23
CA ARG A 14 10.32 -41.53 -5.23
C ARG A 14 9.71 -42.84 -4.76
N THR A 15 10.06 -43.92 -5.44
CA THR A 15 9.73 -45.28 -4.99
C THR A 15 10.94 -45.86 -4.29
N VAL A 16 10.76 -46.35 -3.06
CA VAL A 16 11.77 -47.05 -2.28
C VAL A 16 11.33 -48.52 -2.08
N THR A 17 12.29 -49.43 -2.06
CA THR A 17 12.02 -50.85 -1.84
C THR A 17 12.46 -51.25 -0.42
N VAL A 18 11.55 -51.84 0.33
CA VAL A 18 11.80 -52.35 1.69
C VAL A 18 11.28 -53.76 1.82
N GLU A 19 11.91 -54.56 2.64
CA GLU A 19 11.44 -55.93 2.98
C GLU A 19 10.61 -55.84 4.27
N ALA A 20 9.35 -56.30 4.20
CA ALA A 20 8.42 -56.25 5.33
C ALA A 20 7.46 -57.44 5.27
N ALA A 21 6.84 -57.82 6.37
CA ALA A 21 5.87 -58.91 6.45
C ALA A 21 4.47 -58.51 5.95
N SER A 22 4.18 -57.19 5.84
CA SER A 22 2.91 -56.68 5.33
C SER A 22 3.08 -55.30 4.69
N GLN A 23 2.10 -54.88 3.88
CA GLN A 23 2.05 -53.56 3.29
C GLN A 23 2.10 -52.46 4.37
N GLU A 24 1.30 -52.61 5.43
CA GLU A 24 1.26 -51.64 6.54
C GLU A 24 2.61 -51.47 7.25
N GLU A 25 3.36 -52.56 7.37
CA GLU A 25 4.70 -52.54 7.93
C GLU A 25 5.67 -51.82 6.99
N ALA A 26 5.61 -52.12 5.70
CA ALA A 26 6.42 -51.42 4.70
C ALA A 26 6.20 -49.90 4.70
N GLU A 27 4.94 -49.48 4.70
CA GLU A 27 4.57 -48.07 4.76
C GLU A 27 5.08 -47.39 6.05
N ARG A 28 4.97 -48.03 7.21
CA ARG A 28 5.51 -47.53 8.49
C ARG A 28 7.02 -47.44 8.51
N MET A 29 7.70 -48.37 7.88
CA MET A 29 9.17 -48.35 7.78
C MET A 29 9.63 -47.16 6.92
N VAL A 30 8.97 -46.94 5.79
CA VAL A 30 9.27 -45.81 4.90
C VAL A 30 8.92 -44.45 5.53
N ASP A 31 7.75 -44.34 6.22
CA ASP A 31 7.37 -43.13 6.95
C ASP A 31 8.41 -42.77 8.03
N ARG A 32 8.90 -43.79 8.78
CA ARG A 32 9.95 -43.56 9.78
C ARG A 32 11.25 -43.08 9.12
N GLY A 33 11.73 -43.81 8.10
CA GLY A 33 12.96 -43.42 7.39
C GLY A 33 12.87 -42.03 6.76
N TRP A 34 11.68 -41.65 6.28
CA TRP A 34 11.48 -40.27 5.78
C TRP A 34 11.58 -39.24 6.91
N ARG A 35 10.98 -39.48 8.08
CA ARG A 35 11.07 -38.57 9.24
C ARG A 35 12.49 -38.49 9.82
N ASP A 36 13.22 -39.59 9.77
CA ASP A 36 14.58 -39.69 10.27
C ASP A 36 15.63 -39.10 9.26
N GLY A 37 15.18 -38.76 8.04
CA GLY A 37 16.02 -38.16 7.00
C GLY A 37 16.77 -39.17 6.12
N ASP A 38 16.44 -40.48 6.20
CA ASP A 38 17.02 -41.51 5.34
C ASP A 38 16.57 -41.37 3.88
N TYR A 39 15.38 -40.81 3.68
CA TYR A 39 14.80 -40.55 2.37
C TYR A 39 14.52 -39.05 2.21
N VAL A 40 15.35 -38.37 1.44
CA VAL A 40 15.18 -36.94 1.11
C VAL A 40 14.80 -36.83 -0.35
N LEU A 41 13.63 -36.28 -0.64
CA LEU A 41 13.24 -35.97 -2.02
C LEU A 41 14.00 -34.76 -2.51
N THR A 42 14.46 -34.82 -3.75
CA THR A 42 15.23 -33.77 -4.42
C THR A 42 14.62 -33.44 -5.77
N ASP A 43 15.18 -32.47 -6.47
CA ASP A 43 14.82 -32.12 -7.84
C ASP A 43 14.92 -33.29 -8.83
N GLU A 44 15.75 -34.30 -8.55
CA GLU A 44 15.80 -35.56 -9.34
C GLU A 44 14.51 -36.37 -9.24
N ASP A 45 13.71 -36.16 -8.20
CA ASP A 45 12.44 -36.84 -7.96
C ASP A 45 11.24 -36.08 -8.56
N TYR A 46 11.48 -34.99 -9.28
CA TYR A 46 10.45 -34.17 -9.90
C TYR A 46 9.63 -34.94 -10.93
N VAL A 47 8.31 -34.90 -10.80
CA VAL A 47 7.38 -35.59 -11.70
C VAL A 47 6.44 -34.65 -12.44
N GLY A 48 6.24 -33.43 -11.92
CA GLY A 48 5.40 -32.46 -12.60
C GLY A 48 5.08 -31.22 -11.78
N VAL A 49 4.49 -30.25 -12.46
CA VAL A 49 3.99 -29.00 -11.88
C VAL A 49 2.57 -28.73 -12.37
N ASP A 50 1.72 -28.30 -11.47
CA ASP A 50 0.36 -27.86 -11.75
C ASP A 50 0.21 -26.36 -11.43
N PHE A 51 -0.61 -25.68 -12.24
CA PHE A 51 -0.97 -24.28 -12.04
C PHE A 51 -2.48 -24.20 -11.84
N LYS A 52 -2.91 -23.63 -10.73
CA LYS A 52 -4.32 -23.48 -10.40
C LYS A 52 -4.63 -22.03 -10.01
N THR A 53 -5.55 -21.39 -10.74
CA THR A 53 -6.06 -20.08 -10.34
C THR A 53 -6.88 -20.24 -9.06
N THR A 54 -6.49 -19.54 -8.01
CA THR A 54 -7.12 -19.55 -6.68
C THR A 54 -7.91 -18.28 -6.39
N GLY A 55 -7.63 -17.19 -7.13
CA GLY A 55 -8.33 -15.92 -6.97
C GLY A 55 -8.38 -15.14 -8.28
N GLU A 56 -9.45 -14.36 -8.44
CA GLU A 56 -9.64 -13.41 -9.52
C GLU A 56 -10.16 -12.10 -8.94
N HIS A 57 -9.46 -11.01 -9.20
CA HIS A 57 -9.85 -9.67 -8.78
C HIS A 57 -9.94 -8.76 -9.99
N GLU A 58 -11.03 -8.01 -10.10
CA GLU A 58 -11.08 -6.92 -11.06
C GLU A 58 -10.12 -5.83 -10.60
N LEU A 59 -9.20 -5.41 -11.48
CA LEU A 59 -8.48 -4.17 -11.30
C LEU A 59 -9.50 -3.06 -11.50
N SER A 60 -10.06 -2.52 -10.42
CA SER A 60 -10.76 -1.24 -10.51
C SER A 60 -9.78 -0.23 -11.11
N GLU A 61 -10.26 0.61 -12.02
CA GLU A 61 -9.45 1.75 -12.45
C GLU A 61 -9.06 2.52 -11.20
N LYS A 62 -7.75 2.68 -10.99
CA LYS A 62 -7.24 3.37 -9.82
C LYS A 62 -7.81 4.78 -9.81
N LYS A 63 -8.65 5.08 -8.81
CA LYS A 63 -9.21 6.41 -8.64
C LYS A 63 -8.05 7.39 -8.48
N MET A 64 -8.02 8.44 -9.29
CA MET A 64 -7.02 9.48 -9.22
C MET A 64 -7.63 10.72 -8.57
N LEU A 65 -6.81 11.46 -7.85
CA LEU A 65 -7.14 12.77 -7.26
C LEU A 65 -6.25 13.84 -7.85
N ASP A 66 -6.85 14.86 -8.40
CA ASP A 66 -6.16 16.10 -8.78
C ASP A 66 -6.07 16.99 -7.54
N ILE A 67 -4.86 17.23 -7.07
CA ILE A 67 -4.57 17.85 -5.78
C ILE A 67 -3.47 18.90 -5.94
N LEU A 68 -3.30 19.72 -4.91
CA LEU A 68 -2.18 20.63 -4.83
C LEU A 68 -1.11 20.05 -3.91
N LEU A 69 0.08 19.83 -4.46
CA LEU A 69 1.27 19.37 -3.73
C LEU A 69 2.08 20.56 -3.28
N VAL A 70 2.33 20.68 -1.98
CA VAL A 70 3.09 21.79 -1.38
C VAL A 70 4.32 21.24 -0.66
N LYS A 71 5.50 21.49 -1.23
CA LYS A 71 6.78 21.12 -0.62
C LYS A 71 7.41 22.32 0.12
N PRO A 72 8.25 22.04 1.12
CA PRO A 72 9.01 23.10 1.79
C PRO A 72 9.84 23.92 0.79
N ASN A 73 9.74 25.23 0.87
CA ASN A 73 10.48 26.20 0.03
C ASN A 73 10.26 26.07 -1.49
N GLU A 74 9.19 25.40 -1.91
CA GLU A 74 8.78 25.31 -3.32
C GLU A 74 7.42 25.98 -3.53
N HIS A 75 7.15 26.42 -4.76
CA HIS A 75 5.79 26.80 -5.14
C HIS A 75 4.88 25.59 -5.19
N PRO A 76 3.61 25.74 -4.80
CA PRO A 76 2.62 24.68 -4.94
C PRO A 76 2.51 24.20 -6.39
N ARG A 77 2.18 22.91 -6.56
CA ARG A 77 2.02 22.33 -7.91
C ARG A 77 0.78 21.45 -7.98
N ASN A 78 -0.01 21.62 -9.02
CA ASN A 78 -1.11 20.74 -9.35
C ASN A 78 -0.55 19.39 -9.83
N VAL A 79 -0.95 18.30 -9.19
CA VAL A 79 -0.54 16.93 -9.53
C VAL A 79 -1.72 15.98 -9.42
N SER A 80 -1.68 14.89 -10.17
CA SER A 80 -2.65 13.81 -10.06
C SER A 80 -1.99 12.60 -9.37
N ILE A 81 -2.56 12.15 -8.26
CA ILE A 81 -2.08 11.00 -7.49
C ILE A 81 -3.18 9.97 -7.30
N GLY A 82 -2.83 8.74 -6.96
CA GLY A 82 -3.82 7.74 -6.59
C GLY A 82 -4.57 8.14 -5.31
N ALA A 83 -5.82 7.70 -5.19
CA ALA A 83 -6.70 8.00 -4.05
C ALA A 83 -6.54 7.03 -2.87
N GLU A 84 -5.76 5.97 -3.03
CA GLU A 84 -5.57 4.98 -1.98
C GLU A 84 -4.67 5.52 -0.85
N LEU A 85 -4.82 4.96 0.34
CA LEU A 85 -4.05 5.38 1.52
C LEU A 85 -2.54 5.38 1.27
N GLU A 86 -2.05 4.34 0.61
CA GLU A 86 -0.63 4.17 0.29
C GLU A 86 -0.08 5.27 -0.62
N ASP A 87 -0.91 5.76 -1.56
CA ASP A 87 -0.52 6.85 -2.45
C ASP A 87 -0.36 8.17 -1.71
N LEU A 88 -1.31 8.44 -0.80
CA LEU A 88 -1.26 9.63 0.06
C LEU A 88 -0.07 9.57 1.02
N GLN A 89 0.16 8.42 1.65
CA GLN A 89 1.31 8.18 2.53
C GLN A 89 2.64 8.35 1.78
N GLN A 90 2.74 7.84 0.57
CA GLN A 90 3.93 8.00 -0.27
C GLN A 90 4.17 9.47 -0.62
N ALA A 91 3.10 10.21 -0.92
CA ALA A 91 3.21 11.62 -1.30
C ALA A 91 3.70 12.51 -0.15
N VAL A 92 3.30 12.24 1.10
CA VAL A 92 3.74 13.01 2.29
C VAL A 92 4.95 12.41 3.00
N GLY A 93 5.35 11.18 2.64
CA GLY A 93 6.53 10.50 3.18
C GLY A 93 6.32 9.86 4.55
N GLY A 94 5.12 9.34 4.86
CA GLY A 94 4.82 8.66 6.13
C GLY A 94 3.33 8.53 6.42
N SER A 95 2.99 8.26 7.67
CA SER A 95 1.59 8.23 8.14
C SER A 95 0.89 9.54 7.87
N ILE A 96 -0.38 9.51 7.46
CA ILE A 96 -1.12 10.72 7.16
C ILE A 96 -1.92 11.23 8.36
N GLY A 97 -1.85 12.53 8.59
CA GLY A 97 -2.82 13.31 9.36
C GLY A 97 -3.60 14.24 8.44
N ALA A 98 -4.76 14.69 8.87
CA ALA A 98 -5.57 15.65 8.15
C ALA A 98 -6.01 16.81 9.05
N SER A 99 -6.00 18.01 8.49
CA SER A 99 -6.50 19.24 9.13
C SER A 99 -7.50 19.93 8.21
N TYR A 100 -8.46 20.60 8.79
CA TYR A 100 -9.59 21.26 8.12
C TYR A 100 -9.63 22.74 8.45
N PRO A 101 -8.62 23.53 8.03
CA PRO A 101 -8.49 24.93 8.44
C PRO A 101 -9.43 25.89 7.72
N PHE A 102 -10.21 25.41 6.75
CA PHE A 102 -11.04 26.24 5.87
C PHE A 102 -12.52 25.93 6.08
N ALA A 103 -13.21 26.76 6.86
CA ALA A 103 -14.60 26.50 7.20
C ALA A 103 -15.58 26.63 6.00
N ASP A 104 -15.24 27.52 5.05
CA ASP A 104 -16.13 27.82 3.92
C ASP A 104 -15.87 26.96 2.67
N ASP A 105 -14.75 26.25 2.61
CA ASP A 105 -14.37 25.46 1.46
C ASP A 105 -14.32 23.95 1.81
N PRO A 106 -14.83 23.08 0.94
CA PRO A 106 -14.74 21.63 1.13
C PRO A 106 -13.31 21.12 0.82
N VAL A 107 -12.35 21.54 1.63
CA VAL A 107 -10.92 21.29 1.43
C VAL A 107 -10.26 20.84 2.73
N ALA A 108 -9.34 19.90 2.63
CA ALA A 108 -8.47 19.47 3.72
C ALA A 108 -6.99 19.61 3.35
N ILE A 109 -6.17 19.73 4.39
CA ILE A 109 -4.72 19.60 4.30
C ILE A 109 -4.35 18.21 4.82
N VAL A 110 -3.69 17.41 3.99
CA VAL A 110 -3.17 16.08 4.34
C VAL A 110 -1.64 16.17 4.44
N TYR A 111 -1.09 15.75 5.56
CA TYR A 111 0.33 15.90 5.87
C TYR A 111 0.88 14.65 6.58
N ASN A 112 2.21 14.59 6.74
CA ASN A 112 2.84 13.55 7.54
C ASN A 112 2.59 13.83 9.04
N ASP A 113 1.85 12.93 9.69
CA ASP A 113 1.44 13.07 11.10
C ASP A 113 2.66 13.08 12.05
N ASP A 114 3.70 12.35 11.71
CA ASP A 114 4.96 12.28 12.46
C ASP A 114 6.00 13.32 11.99
N GLY A 115 5.67 14.16 11.02
CA GLY A 115 6.63 15.04 10.34
C GLY A 115 7.43 15.94 11.28
N LYS A 116 6.80 16.49 12.33
CA LYS A 116 7.48 17.28 13.37
C LYS A 116 8.41 16.44 14.24
N LEU A 117 7.97 15.23 14.61
CA LEU A 117 8.78 14.30 15.41
C LEU A 117 9.98 13.78 14.64
N MET A 118 9.82 13.62 13.32
CA MET A 118 10.90 13.24 12.41
C MET A 118 11.88 14.38 12.09
N GLY A 119 11.58 15.59 12.54
CA GLY A 119 12.42 16.78 12.28
C GLY A 119 12.36 17.23 10.82
N LEU A 120 11.27 16.96 10.10
CA LEU A 120 11.10 17.46 8.75
C LEU A 120 11.09 18.98 8.70
N PRO A 121 11.57 19.62 7.61
CA PRO A 121 11.57 21.07 7.47
C PRO A 121 10.16 21.63 7.65
N LEU A 122 10.03 22.72 8.41
CA LEU A 122 8.77 23.45 8.50
C LEU A 122 8.41 24.00 7.12
N ASN A 123 7.13 23.90 6.77
CA ASN A 123 6.62 24.28 5.46
C ASN A 123 5.78 25.58 5.57
N ARG A 124 4.48 25.45 5.80
CA ARG A 124 3.54 26.57 5.86
C ARG A 124 2.89 26.65 7.23
N ALA A 125 2.63 27.87 7.69
CA ALA A 125 1.83 28.13 8.87
C ALA A 125 0.34 27.89 8.59
N LEU A 126 -0.34 27.21 9.49
CA LEU A 126 -1.79 27.11 9.50
C LEU A 126 -2.36 28.29 10.31
N ARG A 127 -3.31 28.99 9.74
CA ARG A 127 -3.93 30.17 10.36
C ARG A 127 -5.42 29.95 10.50
N ASP A 128 -5.98 30.49 11.56
CA ASP A 128 -7.42 30.56 11.77
C ASP A 128 -8.08 31.69 10.96
N GLU A 129 -9.39 31.87 11.14
CA GLU A 129 -10.20 32.86 10.45
C GLU A 129 -9.75 34.32 10.78
N ASP A 130 -9.16 34.52 11.96
CA ASP A 130 -8.60 35.80 12.40
C ASP A 130 -7.16 36.03 11.88
N GLY A 131 -6.63 35.07 11.10
CA GLY A 131 -5.27 35.08 10.56
C GLY A 131 -4.18 34.75 11.57
N GLN A 132 -4.55 34.33 12.80
CA GLN A 132 -3.58 33.95 13.81
C GLN A 132 -3.03 32.53 13.50
N MET A 133 -1.71 32.40 13.60
CA MET A 133 -1.05 31.12 13.43
C MET A 133 -1.33 30.24 14.65
N TYR A 134 -1.98 29.11 14.44
CA TYR A 134 -2.22 28.12 15.48
C TYR A 134 -1.34 26.87 15.36
N ASP A 135 -0.82 26.61 14.15
CA ASP A 135 0.09 25.48 13.90
C ASP A 135 0.95 25.73 12.66
N ALA A 136 1.91 24.81 12.41
CA ALA A 136 2.71 24.77 11.19
C ALA A 136 2.87 23.33 10.72
N VAL A 137 2.76 23.11 9.42
CA VAL A 137 3.00 21.80 8.81
C VAL A 137 4.50 21.60 8.62
N ALA A 138 4.99 20.39 8.96
CA ALA A 138 6.35 19.97 8.67
C ALA A 138 6.37 18.97 7.51
N GLY A 139 7.32 19.13 6.60
CA GLY A 139 7.45 18.32 5.39
C GLY A 139 6.48 18.70 4.28
N THR A 140 6.30 17.79 3.33
CA THR A 140 5.35 17.94 2.23
C THR A 140 3.92 17.76 2.72
N PHE A 141 3.01 18.56 2.20
CA PHE A 141 1.58 18.36 2.42
C PHE A 141 0.79 18.48 1.12
N LEU A 142 -0.43 17.97 1.16
CA LEU A 142 -1.38 17.97 0.05
C LEU A 142 -2.57 18.84 0.43
N VAL A 143 -3.08 19.61 -0.53
CA VAL A 143 -4.39 20.22 -0.43
C VAL A 143 -5.34 19.39 -1.27
N VAL A 144 -6.37 18.85 -0.67
CA VAL A 144 -7.32 17.92 -1.28
C VAL A 144 -8.74 18.40 -1.12
N GLY A 145 -9.60 18.08 -2.06
CA GLY A 145 -11.04 18.30 -1.92
C GLY A 145 -11.66 17.32 -0.93
N LEU A 146 -12.82 17.68 -0.40
CA LEU A 146 -13.65 16.82 0.43
C LEU A 146 -14.84 16.30 -0.37
N GLY A 147 -14.97 14.97 -0.45
CA GLY A 147 -16.14 14.28 -0.97
C GLY A 147 -17.10 13.89 0.16
N GLU A 148 -18.15 13.13 -0.17
CA GLU A 148 -19.15 12.71 0.82
C GLU A 148 -18.59 11.75 1.89
N LYS A 149 -17.62 10.94 1.55
CA LYS A 149 -17.02 9.92 2.44
C LYS A 149 -15.49 9.93 2.43
N ASP A 150 -14.89 10.34 1.33
CA ASP A 150 -13.46 10.26 1.08
C ASP A 150 -12.93 11.59 0.55
N PHE A 151 -11.60 11.70 0.43
CA PHE A 151 -10.98 12.79 -0.29
C PHE A 151 -11.39 12.79 -1.76
N ALA A 152 -11.45 14.00 -2.33
CA ALA A 152 -11.84 14.26 -3.70
C ALA A 152 -10.80 15.12 -4.41
N SER A 153 -10.88 15.20 -5.73
CA SER A 153 -10.11 16.16 -6.50
C SER A 153 -10.51 17.60 -6.13
N LEU A 154 -9.56 18.51 -6.15
CA LEU A 154 -9.85 19.94 -6.11
C LEU A 154 -10.57 20.36 -7.39
N THR A 155 -11.52 21.28 -7.27
CA THR A 155 -12.01 21.98 -8.45
C THR A 155 -10.93 22.95 -8.97
N PRO A 156 -10.95 23.32 -10.25
CA PRO A 156 -9.98 24.28 -10.80
C PRO A 156 -9.94 25.60 -10.03
N GLU A 157 -11.09 26.07 -9.54
CA GLU A 157 -11.21 27.31 -8.77
C GLU A 157 -10.52 27.19 -7.41
N LEU A 158 -10.75 26.07 -6.71
CA LEU A 158 -10.09 25.80 -5.42
C LEU A 158 -8.59 25.57 -5.60
N ALA A 159 -8.18 24.83 -6.63
CA ALA A 159 -6.78 24.63 -6.94
C ALA A 159 -6.06 25.98 -7.15
N GLN A 160 -6.63 26.88 -7.95
CA GLN A 160 -6.07 28.22 -8.18
C GLN A 160 -6.06 29.09 -6.91
N LYS A 161 -7.15 29.03 -6.10
CA LYS A 161 -7.24 29.77 -4.83
C LYS A 161 -6.11 29.36 -3.88
N TYR A 162 -5.90 28.06 -3.69
CA TYR A 162 -4.91 27.54 -2.75
C TYR A 162 -3.47 27.58 -3.28
N GLU A 163 -3.28 27.55 -4.59
CA GLU A 163 -1.97 27.84 -5.21
C GLU A 163 -1.49 29.25 -4.94
N GLN A 164 -2.42 30.23 -4.84
CA GLN A 164 -2.09 31.62 -4.49
C GLN A 164 -1.94 31.84 -2.98
N LEU A 165 -2.58 31.00 -2.16
CA LEU A 165 -2.52 31.11 -0.71
C LEU A 165 -1.20 30.59 -0.15
N PHE A 166 -0.67 29.52 -0.74
CA PHE A 166 0.52 28.81 -0.29
C PHE A 166 1.75 29.07 -1.18
#